data_e76c1f9d5e7444dfb6a2fcdeed7d19e6
#
_entry.id   e76c1f9d5e7444dfb6a2fcdeed7d19e6
#
_cell.length_a   1.000
_cell.length_b   1.000
_cell.length_c   1.000
_cell.angle_alpha   90.00
_cell.angle_beta   90.00
_cell.angle_gamma   90.00
#
_symmetry.space_group_name_H-M   'P 1'
#
loop_
_entity.id
_entity.type
_entity.pdbx_description
1 polymer ?
#
loop_
_entity_poly.entity_id
_entity_poly.type
_entity_poly.pdbx_seq_one_letter_code
_entity_poly.pdbx_strand_id
1 'polypeptide(L)'
;MEAQFQKGDDGVIDVHLGAAWSGFSEALQDAVTTHAPRGSDGVNPSTCWIDRTVAALSSARDGEVVASGNASDLVVEADEVVARSQYDTCDDERLPRSDLLDVLAQWRAEVVRVLSSAERR
;
A
#
# COMPACT_ATOMS: atom_id res chain seq x y z
N MET A 1 4.16 0.74 13.87
CA MET A 1 2.87 1.42 13.57
C MET A 1 1.81 0.37 13.33
N GLU A 2 0.67 0.54 13.92
CA GLU A 2 -0.44 -0.40 13.79
C GLU A 2 -1.39 0.05 12.68
N ALA A 3 -1.74 -0.86 11.77
CA ALA A 3 -2.66 -0.59 10.68
C ALA A 3 -3.97 -1.33 10.89
N GLN A 4 -5.07 -0.78 10.39
CA GLN A 4 -6.37 -1.42 10.37
C GLN A 4 -6.77 -1.74 8.94
N PHE A 5 -7.55 -2.79 8.75
CA PHE A 5 -7.89 -3.30 7.43
C PHE A 5 -9.39 -3.47 7.29
N GLN A 6 -9.88 -3.23 6.07
CA GLN A 6 -11.29 -3.41 5.74
C GLN A 6 -11.40 -4.03 4.36
N LYS A 7 -12.12 -5.15 4.25
CA LYS A 7 -12.39 -5.79 2.98
C LYS A 7 -13.61 -5.13 2.33
N GLY A 8 -13.44 -4.65 1.11
CA GLY A 8 -14.53 -4.09 0.31
C GLY A 8 -15.29 -5.15 -0.46
N ASP A 9 -16.40 -4.76 -1.06
CA ASP A 9 -17.26 -5.64 -1.87
C ASP A 9 -16.54 -6.12 -3.14
N ASP A 10 -15.57 -5.38 -3.61
CA ASP A 10 -14.75 -5.71 -4.77
C ASP A 10 -13.62 -6.71 -4.45
N GLY A 11 -13.51 -7.17 -3.21
CA GLY A 11 -12.47 -8.08 -2.77
C GLY A 11 -11.17 -7.42 -2.38
N VAL A 12 -11.04 -6.12 -2.58
CA VAL A 12 -9.85 -5.35 -2.20
C VAL A 12 -9.81 -5.15 -0.70
N ILE A 13 -8.65 -5.25 -0.11
CA ILE A 13 -8.44 -4.97 1.31
C ILE A 13 -7.82 -3.59 1.45
N ASP A 14 -8.58 -2.66 1.99
CA ASP A 14 -8.13 -1.30 2.25
C ASP A 14 -7.35 -1.24 3.56
N VAL A 15 -6.39 -0.32 3.61
CA VAL A 15 -5.55 -0.08 4.78
C VAL A 15 -5.81 1.32 5.33
N HIS A 16 -5.93 1.41 6.65
CA HIS A 16 -6.15 2.67 7.35
C HIS A 16 -5.11 2.84 8.45
N LEU A 17 -4.40 3.96 8.44
CA LEU A 17 -3.34 4.28 9.39
C LEU A 17 -3.78 5.23 10.51
N GLY A 18 -5.07 5.60 10.52
CA GLY A 18 -5.61 6.56 11.47
C GLY A 18 -5.78 7.96 10.86
N ALA A 19 -6.47 8.82 11.59
CA ALA A 19 -6.85 10.16 11.09
C ALA A 19 -5.65 11.03 10.73
N ALA A 20 -4.54 10.90 11.47
CA ALA A 20 -3.33 11.70 11.23
C ALA A 20 -2.64 11.36 9.90
N TRP A 21 -2.92 10.19 9.33
CA TRP A 21 -2.33 9.72 8.08
C TRP A 21 -3.39 9.34 7.04
N SER A 22 -4.48 10.09 6.99
CA SER A 22 -5.57 9.82 6.02
C SER A 22 -5.07 9.94 4.57
N GLY A 23 -4.24 10.93 4.28
CA GLY A 23 -3.65 11.11 2.95
C GLY A 23 -2.69 9.99 2.58
N PHE A 24 -1.88 9.53 3.54
CA PHE A 24 -0.98 8.40 3.31
C PHE A 24 -1.76 7.10 3.08
N SER A 25 -2.85 6.90 3.84
CA SER A 25 -3.73 5.74 3.65
C SER A 25 -4.34 5.72 2.25
N GLU A 26 -4.83 6.86 1.76
CA GLU A 26 -5.36 6.99 0.40
C GLU A 26 -4.28 6.72 -0.64
N ALA A 27 -3.06 7.21 -0.43
CA ALA A 27 -1.95 6.98 -1.34
C ALA A 27 -1.58 5.49 -1.40
N LEU A 28 -1.63 4.77 -0.29
CA LEU A 28 -1.39 3.32 -0.28
C LEU A 28 -2.45 2.57 -1.06
N GLN A 29 -3.71 2.95 -0.92
CA GLN A 29 -4.81 2.32 -1.66
C GLN A 29 -4.74 2.61 -3.16
N ASP A 30 -4.25 3.77 -3.55
CA ASP A 30 -4.10 4.18 -4.95
C ASP A 30 -2.82 3.62 -5.59
N ALA A 31 -1.68 3.77 -4.94
CA ALA A 31 -0.37 3.46 -5.52
C ALA A 31 0.06 2.00 -5.31
N VAL A 32 -0.30 1.39 -4.21
CA VAL A 32 0.05 0.00 -3.90
C VAL A 32 -1.10 -0.93 -4.20
N THR A 33 -2.21 -0.81 -3.49
CA THR A 33 -3.45 -1.57 -3.67
C THR A 33 -3.30 -3.09 -3.49
N THR A 34 -4.42 -3.77 -3.27
CA THR A 34 -4.51 -5.23 -3.25
C THR A 34 -5.34 -5.79 -4.41
N HIS A 35 -5.61 -4.98 -5.43
CA HIS A 35 -6.25 -5.47 -6.65
C HIS A 35 -5.41 -6.56 -7.31
N ALA A 36 -6.06 -7.57 -7.86
CA ALA A 36 -5.37 -8.58 -8.65
C ALA A 36 -4.79 -7.95 -9.92
N PRO A 37 -3.64 -8.43 -10.40
CA PRO A 37 -3.07 -7.95 -11.66
C PRO A 37 -4.05 -8.13 -12.84
N ARG A 38 -3.90 -7.28 -13.84
CA ARG A 38 -4.73 -7.31 -15.04
C ARG A 38 -4.66 -8.69 -15.70
N GLY A 39 -5.83 -9.24 -16.04
CA GLY A 39 -5.93 -10.56 -16.66
C GLY A 39 -6.11 -11.71 -15.67
N SER A 40 -6.04 -11.42 -14.37
CA SER A 40 -6.36 -12.42 -13.35
C SER A 40 -7.86 -12.58 -13.22
N ASP A 41 -8.32 -13.83 -13.00
CA ASP A 41 -9.72 -14.07 -12.68
C ASP A 41 -9.96 -13.78 -11.22
N GLY A 42 -10.80 -12.83 -10.92
CA GLY A 42 -11.31 -12.91 -9.61
C GLY A 42 -11.43 -11.68 -8.78
N VAL A 43 -12.25 -11.89 -7.77
CA VAL A 43 -12.58 -10.98 -6.69
C VAL A 43 -11.65 -11.15 -5.49
N ASN A 44 -10.61 -11.98 -5.63
CA ASN A 44 -9.66 -12.21 -4.53
C ASN A 44 -8.58 -11.12 -4.53
N PRO A 45 -8.16 -10.67 -3.35
CA PRO A 45 -7.06 -9.73 -3.27
C PRO A 45 -5.73 -10.38 -3.66
N SER A 46 -4.73 -9.56 -3.94
CA SER A 46 -3.39 -10.02 -4.35
C SER A 46 -2.32 -9.31 -3.52
N THR A 47 -1.21 -9.99 -3.26
CA THR A 47 -0.02 -9.40 -2.64
C THR A 47 0.95 -8.81 -3.65
N CYS A 48 0.67 -8.92 -4.94
CA CYS A 48 1.60 -8.59 -6.02
C CYS A 48 2.20 -7.19 -5.89
N TRP A 49 1.36 -6.18 -5.70
CA TRP A 49 1.80 -4.80 -5.62
C TRP A 49 2.49 -4.47 -4.30
N ILE A 50 2.04 -5.11 -3.20
CA ILE A 50 2.71 -5.01 -1.90
C ILE A 50 4.13 -5.56 -2.01
N ASP A 51 4.29 -6.74 -2.59
CA ASP A 51 5.59 -7.41 -2.74
C ASP A 51 6.53 -6.59 -3.63
N ARG A 52 6.02 -6.00 -4.70
CA ARG A 52 6.79 -5.10 -5.57
C ARG A 52 7.27 -3.86 -4.82
N THR A 53 6.40 -3.27 -4.00
CA THR A 53 6.75 -2.08 -3.23
C THR A 53 7.81 -2.39 -2.18
N VAL A 54 7.69 -3.52 -1.49
CA VAL A 54 8.70 -3.97 -0.52
C VAL A 54 10.06 -4.18 -1.21
N ALA A 55 10.07 -4.82 -2.38
CA ALA A 55 11.30 -5.03 -3.14
C ALA A 55 11.93 -3.69 -3.57
N ALA A 56 11.10 -2.75 -4.04
CA ALA A 56 11.58 -1.42 -4.42
C ALA A 56 12.16 -0.65 -3.23
N LEU A 57 11.51 -0.72 -2.07
CA LEU A 57 11.99 -0.06 -0.84
C LEU A 57 13.35 -0.60 -0.39
N SER A 58 13.61 -1.89 -0.62
CA SER A 58 14.87 -2.53 -0.21
C SER A 58 16.09 -1.97 -0.93
N SER A 59 15.92 -1.44 -2.13
CA SER A 59 17.01 -0.94 -2.97
C SER A 59 16.85 0.53 -3.36
N ALA A 60 15.80 1.21 -2.90
CA ALA A 60 15.50 2.57 -3.31
C ALA A 60 16.53 3.57 -2.79
N ARG A 61 16.91 4.48 -3.66
CA ARG A 61 17.75 5.63 -3.35
C ARG A 61 16.90 6.85 -3.12
N ASP A 62 17.51 7.86 -2.51
CA ASP A 62 16.87 9.13 -2.27
C ASP A 62 16.30 9.71 -3.58
N GLY A 63 15.03 10.10 -3.55
CA GLY A 63 14.32 10.65 -4.70
C GLY A 63 13.63 9.64 -5.60
N GLU A 64 13.81 8.34 -5.38
CA GLU A 64 13.16 7.32 -6.21
C GLU A 64 11.69 7.11 -5.83
N VAL A 65 10.85 6.93 -6.85
CA VAL A 65 9.45 6.55 -6.68
C VAL A 65 9.38 5.03 -6.52
N VAL A 66 8.79 4.57 -5.42
CA VAL A 66 8.67 3.14 -5.14
C VAL A 66 7.30 2.59 -5.47
N ALA A 67 6.30 3.44 -5.60
CA ALA A 67 4.95 3.07 -6.04
C ALA A 67 4.28 4.30 -6.63
N SER A 68 3.45 4.09 -7.66
CA SER A 68 2.75 5.17 -8.35
C SER A 68 1.35 4.71 -8.72
N GLY A 69 0.36 5.54 -8.43
CA GLY A 69 -1.04 5.30 -8.77
C GLY A 69 -1.57 6.37 -9.71
N ASN A 70 -2.89 6.49 -9.75
CA ASN A 70 -3.55 7.48 -10.61
C ASN A 70 -3.43 8.91 -10.07
N ALA A 71 -3.33 9.06 -8.77
CA ALA A 71 -3.34 10.36 -8.12
C ALA A 71 -2.20 10.57 -7.12
N SER A 72 -1.45 9.54 -6.79
CA SER A 72 -0.45 9.59 -5.72
C SER A 72 0.82 8.85 -6.11
N ASP A 73 1.95 9.33 -5.60
CA ASP A 73 3.25 8.66 -5.68
C ASP A 73 3.80 8.48 -4.27
N LEU A 74 4.54 7.38 -4.08
CA LEU A 74 5.35 7.17 -2.88
C LEU A 74 6.82 7.35 -3.26
N VAL A 75 7.48 8.30 -2.61
CA VAL A 75 8.85 8.71 -2.95
C VAL A 75 9.74 8.54 -1.73
N VAL A 76 10.91 7.95 -1.92
CA VAL A 76 11.89 7.81 -0.83
C VAL A 76 12.67 9.11 -0.67
N GLU A 77 12.72 9.62 0.56
CA GLU A 77 13.56 10.76 0.93
C GLU A 77 14.31 10.40 2.21
N ALA A 78 15.61 10.12 2.10
CA ALA A 78 16.44 9.64 3.19
C ALA A 78 15.83 8.38 3.84
N ASP A 79 15.54 8.40 5.14
CA ASP A 79 14.94 7.27 5.85
C ASP A 79 13.41 7.32 5.88
N GLU A 80 12.80 8.23 5.13
CA GLU A 80 11.36 8.41 5.09
C GLU A 80 10.78 8.09 3.73
N VAL A 81 9.47 7.82 3.69
CA VAL A 81 8.70 7.71 2.46
C VAL A 81 7.64 8.80 2.48
N VAL A 82 7.57 9.54 1.39
CA VAL A 82 6.65 10.67 1.23
C VAL A 82 5.51 10.26 0.30
N ALA A 83 4.28 10.43 0.77
CA ALA A 83 3.09 10.30 -0.07
C ALA A 83 2.81 11.66 -0.71
N ARG A 84 2.94 11.73 -2.04
CA ARG A 84 2.73 12.96 -2.80
C ARG A 84 1.50 12.84 -3.68
N SER A 85 0.67 13.90 -3.67
CA SER A 85 -0.42 14.02 -4.62
C SER A 85 0.12 14.51 -5.96
N GLN A 86 -0.27 13.84 -7.05
CA GLN A 86 0.09 14.26 -8.41
C GLN A 86 -0.64 15.53 -8.84
N TYR A 87 -1.70 15.89 -8.15
CA TYR A 87 -2.53 17.06 -8.48
C TYR A 87 -2.34 18.24 -7.53
N ASP A 88 -1.38 18.13 -6.62
CA ASP A 88 -1.04 19.21 -5.69
C ASP A 88 -2.23 19.66 -4.82
N THR A 89 -3.15 18.74 -4.54
CA THR A 89 -4.40 19.04 -3.83
C THR A 89 -4.31 18.83 -2.32
N CYS A 90 -3.25 18.18 -1.85
CA CYS A 90 -3.07 17.84 -0.44
C CYS A 90 -1.62 18.09 -0.03
N ASP A 91 -1.42 18.34 1.26
CA ASP A 91 -0.09 18.39 1.83
C ASP A 91 0.55 16.99 1.80
N ASP A 92 1.85 16.94 1.59
CA ASP A 92 2.60 15.69 1.60
C ASP A 92 2.62 15.12 3.03
N GLU A 93 2.40 13.82 3.14
CA GLU A 93 2.52 13.09 4.40
C GLU A 93 3.73 12.17 4.35
N ARG A 94 4.36 11.97 5.51
CA ARG A 94 5.61 11.22 5.61
C ARG A 94 5.51 10.13 6.66
N LEU A 95 6.13 8.97 6.36
CA LEU A 95 6.33 7.90 7.33
C LEU A 95 7.80 7.49 7.30
N PRO A 96 8.39 7.12 8.46
CA PRO A 96 9.67 6.44 8.44
C PRO A 96 9.60 5.19 7.56
N ARG A 97 10.69 4.91 6.84
CA ARG A 97 10.74 3.74 5.94
C ARG A 97 10.44 2.44 6.71
N SER A 98 10.96 2.30 7.93
CA SER A 98 10.70 1.13 8.76
C SER A 98 9.22 0.97 9.12
N ASP A 99 8.52 2.08 9.38
CA ASP A 99 7.08 2.03 9.67
C ASP A 99 6.29 1.61 8.44
N LEU A 100 6.66 2.10 7.26
CA LEU A 100 5.99 1.67 6.03
C LEU A 100 6.21 0.18 5.77
N LEU A 101 7.43 -0.32 5.95
CA LEU A 101 7.72 -1.74 5.80
C LEU A 101 6.89 -2.58 6.77
N ASP A 102 6.71 -2.12 7.99
CA ASP A 102 5.87 -2.79 8.99
C ASP A 102 4.40 -2.82 8.55
N VAL A 103 3.88 -1.70 8.07
CA VAL A 103 2.51 -1.60 7.55
C VAL A 103 2.32 -2.54 6.35
N LEU A 104 3.26 -2.56 5.43
CA LEU A 104 3.19 -3.45 4.25
C LEU A 104 3.20 -4.93 4.67
N ALA A 105 4.00 -5.29 5.67
CA ALA A 105 4.03 -6.65 6.21
C ALA A 105 2.69 -7.03 6.85
N GLN A 106 2.07 -6.13 7.61
CA GLN A 106 0.75 -6.34 8.20
C GLN A 106 -0.32 -6.50 7.11
N TRP A 107 -0.28 -5.66 6.10
CA TRP A 107 -1.23 -5.68 4.99
C TRP A 107 -1.11 -6.99 4.21
N ARG A 108 0.12 -7.40 3.91
CA ARG A 108 0.39 -8.68 3.25
C ARG A 108 -0.16 -9.86 4.05
N ALA A 109 0.07 -9.87 5.35
CA ALA A 109 -0.43 -10.92 6.24
C ALA A 109 -1.96 -11.00 6.21
N GLU A 110 -2.64 -9.86 6.17
CA GLU A 110 -4.10 -9.81 6.10
C GLU A 110 -4.60 -10.36 4.75
N VAL A 111 -3.96 -10.01 3.64
CA VAL A 111 -4.29 -10.57 2.33
C VAL A 111 -4.12 -12.09 2.32
N VAL A 112 -3.00 -12.58 2.83
CA VAL A 112 -2.73 -14.03 2.91
C VAL A 112 -3.77 -14.73 3.77
N ARG A 113 -4.16 -14.15 4.89
CA ARG A 113 -5.21 -14.70 5.76
C ARG A 113 -6.54 -14.84 5.02
N VAL A 114 -6.94 -13.81 4.27
CA VAL A 114 -8.19 -13.83 3.49
C VAL A 114 -8.13 -14.88 2.39
N LEU A 115 -7.01 -14.98 1.68
CA LEU A 115 -6.82 -15.99 0.63
C LEU A 115 -6.87 -17.41 1.19
N SER A 116 -6.23 -17.66 2.32
CA SER A 116 -6.24 -18.97 2.98
C SER A 116 -7.65 -19.36 3.42
N SER A 117 -8.44 -18.41 3.92
CA SER A 117 -9.82 -18.66 4.30
C SER A 117 -10.70 -19.00 3.10
N ALA A 118 -10.47 -18.37 1.95
CA ALA A 118 -11.21 -18.63 0.72
C ALA A 118 -10.92 -20.04 0.17
N GLU A 119 -9.68 -20.51 0.27
CA GLU A 119 -9.28 -21.84 -0.20
C GLU A 119 -9.86 -23.00 0.61
N ARG A 120 -10.28 -22.73 1.84
CA ARG A 120 -10.83 -23.74 2.75
C ARG A 120 -12.33 -24.01 2.55
N ARG A 121 -12.94 -23.33 1.62
CA ARG A 121 -14.39 -23.50 1.37
C ARG A 121 -14.67 -24.45 0.20
#